data_e9c8b3857a11af3d725cd0b3de517c9e
#
_entry.id   e9c8b3857a11af3d725cd0b3de517c9e
#
_cell.length_a   1.000
_cell.length_b   1.000
_cell.length_c   1.000
_cell.angle_alpha   90.00
_cell.angle_beta   90.00
_cell.angle_gamma   90.00
#
_symmetry.space_group_name_H-M   'P 1'
#
loop_
_entity.id
_entity.type
_entity.pdbx_description
1 polymer ?
#
loop_
_entity_poly.entity_id
_entity_poly.type
_entity_poly.pdbx_seq_one_letter_code
_entity_poly.pdbx_strand_id
1 'polypeptide(L)'
;MSTTPDILTPRDSTTTGVFADAAGSPTLGEITTDTGSELPLGVGGVLRVLVACEYSGAVRDAFRALGHDAMSCDLLPTDAPGPHHTGDVMPLLDQSWDIVIAFPPCTYLCSSGMHWTVRGKRDPQLTEDALIFVAGLLGADAPHIALENPVGAISTRIRRPDCVIHPWQFGHPESKTTCLWLKNLPALAPTNILQKPASGYWENQCANGSQNKLPPSPGRWKLRSKTYQGIAQAMAAQWSAFALSARTNSQGASAAMNLGAQLTLNIMPSVPASARIMPKTSALRLSKKWVNCGEYGVQKIDVDSKAVS
;
A
#
# COMPACT_ATOMS: atom_id res chain seq x y z
N MET A 1 38.89 19.40 -51.72
CA MET A 1 37.97 20.48 -52.12
C MET A 1 36.96 20.62 -51.04
N SER A 2 37.05 21.75 -50.38
CA SER A 2 36.27 22.21 -49.23
C SER A 2 34.91 22.73 -49.66
N THR A 3 33.85 22.46 -48.91
CA THR A 3 32.71 23.40 -48.76
C THR A 3 31.89 23.05 -47.50
N THR A 4 31.99 23.93 -46.56
CA THR A 4 31.07 24.13 -45.43
C THR A 4 29.86 24.90 -45.92
N PRO A 5 28.66 24.71 -45.35
CA PRO A 5 27.66 25.77 -45.33
C PRO A 5 27.24 26.22 -43.94
N ASP A 6 27.03 27.46 -43.90
CA ASP A 6 26.61 28.52 -43.02
C ASP A 6 25.64 28.23 -41.85
N ILE A 7 25.95 28.95 -40.80
CA ILE A 7 25.18 29.24 -39.59
C ILE A 7 24.09 30.28 -39.90
N LEU A 8 22.81 29.99 -39.59
CA LEU A 8 21.70 30.96 -39.55
C LEU A 8 21.30 31.24 -38.10
N THR A 9 21.46 32.48 -37.68
CA THR A 9 21.01 33.11 -36.43
C THR A 9 19.54 33.42 -36.48
N PRO A 10 18.81 33.37 -35.34
CA PRO A 10 17.39 33.79 -35.24
C PRO A 10 17.31 35.32 -35.10
N ARG A 11 16.30 35.89 -35.78
CA ARG A 11 15.94 37.31 -35.67
C ARG A 11 14.97 37.55 -34.50
N ASP A 12 15.32 38.56 -33.71
CA ASP A 12 14.41 39.25 -32.78
C ASP A 12 13.33 39.99 -33.56
N SER A 13 12.12 39.93 -33.05
CA SER A 13 11.05 40.89 -33.38
C SER A 13 10.26 41.30 -32.14
N THR A 14 10.72 42.33 -31.48
CA THR A 14 9.99 43.18 -30.53
C THR A 14 8.93 44.00 -31.26
N THR A 15 7.67 43.83 -30.93
CA THR A 15 6.62 44.79 -31.31
C THR A 15 6.02 45.40 -30.05
N THR A 16 6.39 46.64 -29.79
CA THR A 16 5.80 47.53 -28.79
C THR A 16 4.49 48.11 -29.35
N GLY A 17 3.39 47.85 -28.69
CA GLY A 17 2.11 48.50 -28.91
C GLY A 17 1.77 49.34 -27.69
N VAL A 18 1.86 50.66 -27.84
CA VAL A 18 1.40 51.68 -26.87
C VAL A 18 -0.08 51.98 -27.14
N PHE A 19 -0.95 51.88 -26.15
CA PHE A 19 -2.24 52.58 -26.12
C PHE A 19 -2.42 53.27 -24.79
N ALA A 20 -2.90 54.53 -24.90
CA ALA A 20 -2.96 55.52 -23.87
C ALA A 20 -4.23 55.46 -23.00
N ASP A 21 -4.06 55.91 -21.78
CA ASP A 21 -4.92 56.50 -20.74
C ASP A 21 -6.44 56.65 -20.94
N ALA A 22 -7.16 56.16 -19.94
CA ALA A 22 -8.35 56.85 -19.43
C ALA A 22 -8.46 56.59 -17.90
N ALA A 23 -8.58 57.72 -17.19
CA ALA A 23 -8.56 57.86 -15.75
C ALA A 23 -9.69 57.10 -15.03
N GLY A 24 -9.36 56.52 -13.90
CA GLY A 24 -10.30 55.96 -12.93
C GLY A 24 -9.59 55.24 -11.80
N SER A 25 -9.24 55.95 -10.72
CA SER A 25 -8.75 55.36 -9.49
C SER A 25 -9.83 54.48 -8.85
N PRO A 26 -9.51 53.23 -8.48
CA PRO A 26 -10.19 52.56 -7.38
C PRO A 26 -9.26 52.43 -6.18
N THR A 27 -9.79 52.80 -5.05
CA THR A 27 -9.35 52.61 -3.68
C THR A 27 -8.79 51.18 -3.45
N LEU A 28 -7.65 51.12 -2.74
CA LEU A 28 -7.11 49.93 -2.13
C LEU A 28 -8.14 49.28 -1.19
N GLY A 29 -8.80 48.23 -1.68
CA GLY A 29 -9.47 47.28 -0.81
C GLY A 29 -8.42 46.31 -0.25
N GLU A 30 -8.36 46.18 1.07
CA GLU A 30 -7.59 45.19 1.78
C GLU A 30 -7.90 43.82 1.19
N ILE A 31 -6.88 43.18 0.61
CA ILE A 31 -6.92 41.73 0.30
C ILE A 31 -6.73 41.05 1.65
N THR A 32 -7.83 40.68 2.29
CA THR A 32 -7.79 39.67 3.34
C THR A 32 -7.32 38.39 2.67
N THR A 33 -6.09 37.98 2.97
CA THR A 33 -5.59 36.64 2.69
C THR A 33 -6.49 35.67 3.43
N ASP A 34 -7.38 35.02 2.70
CA ASP A 34 -8.12 33.86 3.17
C ASP A 34 -7.11 32.78 3.45
N THR A 35 -6.80 32.63 4.72
CA THR A 35 -5.99 31.55 5.26
C THR A 35 -6.72 30.25 4.96
N GLY A 36 -6.05 29.46 4.14
CA GLY A 36 -6.24 28.04 3.87
C GLY A 36 -7.52 27.41 4.38
N SER A 37 -8.41 27.02 3.47
CA SER A 37 -9.46 26.07 3.78
C SER A 37 -8.80 24.77 4.22
N GLU A 38 -8.60 24.59 5.54
CA GLU A 38 -8.49 23.27 6.13
C GLU A 38 -9.74 22.50 5.69
N LEU A 39 -9.54 21.52 4.82
CA LEU A 39 -10.57 20.52 4.57
C LEU A 39 -10.98 19.97 5.94
N PRO A 40 -12.28 19.95 6.29
CA PRO A 40 -12.69 19.46 7.59
C PRO A 40 -12.19 18.03 7.74
N LEU A 41 -11.29 17.80 8.70
CA LEU A 41 -10.95 16.48 9.18
C LEU A 41 -12.27 15.79 9.48
N GLY A 42 -12.65 14.83 8.63
CA GLY A 42 -13.91 14.10 8.76
C GLY A 42 -14.03 13.54 10.18
N VAL A 43 -15.26 13.49 10.68
CA VAL A 43 -15.70 13.08 12.03
C VAL A 43 -15.28 11.64 12.42
N GLY A 44 -14.10 11.16 12.04
CA GLY A 44 -13.70 9.76 12.19
C GLY A 44 -12.37 9.48 12.88
N GLY A 45 -11.56 10.50 13.19
CA GLY A 45 -10.26 10.31 13.83
C GLY A 45 -9.13 9.85 12.88
N VAL A 46 -7.90 9.78 13.42
CA VAL A 46 -6.70 9.36 12.71
C VAL A 46 -6.55 7.83 12.80
N LEU A 47 -6.27 7.18 11.67
CA LEU A 47 -5.92 5.75 11.62
C LEU A 47 -4.41 5.58 11.69
N ARG A 48 -3.94 4.53 12.38
CA ARG A 48 -2.56 4.06 12.34
C ARG A 48 -2.43 2.99 11.25
N VAL A 49 -1.59 3.26 10.25
CA VAL A 49 -1.46 2.42 9.05
C VAL A 49 -0.02 1.95 8.87
N LEU A 50 0.19 0.63 8.80
CA LEU A 50 1.46 0.04 8.41
C LEU A 50 1.40 -0.40 6.94
N VAL A 51 2.36 0.09 6.15
CA VAL A 51 2.58 -0.37 4.78
C VAL A 51 3.83 -1.25 4.74
N ALA A 52 3.62 -2.55 4.75
CA ALA A 52 4.65 -3.59 4.87
C ALA A 52 5.24 -3.95 3.50
N CYS A 53 6.57 -4.11 3.43
CA CYS A 53 7.32 -4.43 2.22
C CYS A 53 7.12 -3.36 1.12
N GLU A 54 7.12 -2.08 1.53
CA GLU A 54 7.01 -0.95 0.63
C GLU A 54 8.16 0.05 0.85
N TYR A 55 9.09 0.13 -0.09
CA TYR A 55 10.16 1.15 -0.10
C TYR A 55 9.77 2.42 -0.87
N SER A 56 8.77 2.34 -1.76
CA SER A 56 8.41 3.47 -2.65
C SER A 56 7.75 4.64 -1.92
N GLY A 57 7.08 4.39 -0.80
CA GLY A 57 6.31 5.37 -0.07
C GLY A 57 4.95 5.73 -0.69
N ALA A 58 4.59 5.17 -1.85
CA ALA A 58 3.40 5.57 -2.61
C ALA A 58 2.10 5.38 -1.81
N VAL A 59 1.92 4.23 -1.16
CA VAL A 59 0.72 3.95 -0.37
C VAL A 59 0.78 4.67 0.96
N ARG A 60 1.94 4.67 1.64
CA ARG A 60 2.15 5.45 2.86
C ARG A 60 1.73 6.91 2.67
N ASP A 61 2.24 7.55 1.62
CA ASP A 61 2.02 8.98 1.37
C ASP A 61 0.57 9.27 0.98
N ALA A 62 -0.11 8.34 0.28
CA ALA A 62 -1.53 8.47 -0.02
C ALA A 62 -2.39 8.50 1.26
N PHE A 63 -2.11 7.64 2.26
CA PHE A 63 -2.80 7.68 3.55
C PHE A 63 -2.44 8.94 4.35
N ARG A 64 -1.17 9.37 4.32
CA ARG A 64 -0.73 10.60 5.00
C ARG A 64 -1.38 11.85 4.41
N ALA A 65 -1.58 11.89 3.10
CA ALA A 65 -2.30 12.99 2.42
C ALA A 65 -3.76 13.13 2.89
N LEU A 66 -4.35 12.06 3.46
CA LEU A 66 -5.66 12.07 4.09
C LEU A 66 -5.61 12.33 5.61
N GLY A 67 -4.45 12.69 6.16
CA GLY A 67 -4.27 13.00 7.58
C GLY A 67 -4.08 11.79 8.51
N HIS A 68 -3.84 10.59 7.96
CA HIS A 68 -3.62 9.39 8.77
C HIS A 68 -2.17 9.23 9.20
N ASP A 69 -1.93 8.55 10.35
CA ASP A 69 -0.60 8.18 10.83
C ASP A 69 -0.14 6.90 10.10
N ALA A 70 0.48 7.10 8.92
CA ALA A 70 0.97 6.00 8.10
C ALA A 70 2.50 5.96 8.07
N MET A 71 3.06 4.76 8.24
CA MET A 71 4.47 4.47 8.03
C MET A 71 4.66 3.29 7.09
N SER A 72 5.76 3.29 6.33
CA SER A 72 6.17 2.14 5.52
C SER A 72 7.31 1.37 6.19
N CYS A 73 7.46 0.10 5.81
CA CYS A 73 8.56 -0.75 6.23
C CYS A 73 9.06 -1.56 5.04
N ASP A 74 10.37 -1.58 4.83
CA ASP A 74 11.05 -2.44 3.87
C ASP A 74 12.47 -2.72 4.36
N LEU A 75 13.12 -3.74 3.80
CA LEU A 75 14.56 -3.97 4.02
C LEU A 75 15.42 -2.95 3.29
N LEU A 76 14.86 -2.28 2.28
CA LEU A 76 15.48 -1.19 1.55
C LEU A 76 15.12 0.17 2.17
N PRO A 77 16.00 1.17 2.05
CA PRO A 77 15.65 2.54 2.38
C PRO A 77 14.54 3.06 1.44
N THR A 78 13.72 3.97 1.95
CA THR A 78 12.62 4.53 1.16
C THR A 78 13.11 5.44 0.03
N ASP A 79 12.40 5.42 -1.11
CA ASP A 79 12.63 6.33 -2.24
C ASP A 79 12.05 7.73 -2.00
N ALA A 80 11.06 7.86 -1.10
CA ALA A 80 10.35 9.12 -0.84
C ALA A 80 10.51 9.53 0.63
N PRO A 81 10.69 10.82 0.95
CA PRO A 81 10.74 11.31 2.33
C PRO A 81 9.48 10.92 3.09
N GLY A 82 9.64 10.51 4.35
CA GLY A 82 8.49 10.19 5.21
C GLY A 82 8.79 9.11 6.25
N PRO A 83 7.86 8.80 7.15
CA PRO A 83 8.05 7.76 8.15
C PRO A 83 8.29 6.39 7.50
N HIS A 84 9.47 5.83 7.72
CA HIS A 84 9.89 4.55 7.14
C HIS A 84 10.79 3.80 8.12
N HIS A 85 10.50 2.52 8.31
CA HIS A 85 11.37 1.60 9.03
C HIS A 85 12.17 0.76 8.05
N THR A 86 13.49 0.89 8.08
CA THR A 86 14.38 0.01 7.30
C THR A 86 14.71 -1.21 8.14
N GLY A 87 14.11 -2.36 7.83
CA GLY A 87 14.30 -3.59 8.58
C GLY A 87 13.21 -4.63 8.39
N ASP A 88 13.22 -5.64 9.26
CA ASP A 88 12.22 -6.70 9.28
C ASP A 88 10.86 -6.17 9.74
N VAL A 89 9.82 -6.47 8.97
CA VAL A 89 8.46 -6.05 9.28
C VAL A 89 7.80 -6.88 10.37
N MET A 90 8.24 -8.11 10.59
CA MET A 90 7.56 -9.05 11.51
C MET A 90 7.43 -8.51 12.95
N PRO A 91 8.46 -7.85 13.55
CA PRO A 91 8.31 -7.23 14.86
C PRO A 91 7.33 -6.05 14.91
N LEU A 92 7.08 -5.39 13.77
CA LEU A 92 6.12 -4.28 13.70
C LEU A 92 4.67 -4.78 13.69
N LEU A 93 4.42 -6.02 13.28
CA LEU A 93 3.06 -6.60 13.25
C LEU A 93 2.48 -6.81 14.65
N ASP A 94 3.30 -6.85 15.69
CA ASP A 94 2.88 -6.96 17.09
C ASP A 94 2.39 -5.61 17.67
N GLN A 95 2.52 -4.52 16.91
CA GLN A 95 2.02 -3.21 17.32
C GLN A 95 0.53 -3.04 16.98
N SER A 96 -0.14 -2.11 17.65
CA SER A 96 -1.56 -1.81 17.41
C SER A 96 -1.71 -0.98 16.13
N TRP A 97 -2.05 -1.62 15.02
CA TRP A 97 -2.38 -0.99 13.74
C TRP A 97 -3.90 -1.06 13.49
N ASP A 98 -4.45 -0.03 12.87
CA ASP A 98 -5.83 -0.06 12.38
C ASP A 98 -5.92 -0.77 11.02
N ILE A 99 -4.92 -0.52 10.16
CA ILE A 99 -4.80 -1.14 8.85
C ILE A 99 -3.36 -1.61 8.62
N VAL A 100 -3.18 -2.83 8.12
CA VAL A 100 -1.92 -3.33 7.58
C VAL A 100 -2.09 -3.60 6.10
N ILE A 101 -1.24 -2.99 5.26
CA ILE A 101 -1.20 -3.22 3.81
C ILE A 101 0.16 -3.81 3.48
N ALA A 102 0.21 -4.97 2.84
CA ALA A 102 1.45 -5.71 2.63
C ALA A 102 1.69 -6.02 1.14
N PHE A 103 2.94 -5.83 0.71
CA PHE A 103 3.44 -6.10 -0.65
C PHE A 103 4.60 -7.10 -0.62
N PRO A 104 4.38 -8.35 -0.16
CA PRO A 104 5.46 -9.31 -0.01
C PRO A 104 6.14 -9.61 -1.34
N PRO A 105 7.47 -9.88 -1.36
CA PRO A 105 8.22 -10.20 -2.57
C PRO A 105 7.59 -11.34 -3.36
N CYS A 106 7.26 -11.10 -4.63
CA CYS A 106 6.55 -12.07 -5.47
C CYS A 106 7.47 -13.09 -6.17
N THR A 107 8.79 -13.00 -6.03
CA THR A 107 9.80 -13.78 -6.77
C THR A 107 9.58 -15.28 -6.68
N TYR A 108 9.20 -15.79 -5.50
CA TYR A 108 8.95 -17.22 -5.25
C TYR A 108 7.46 -17.56 -5.18
N LEU A 109 6.58 -16.59 -5.40
CA LEU A 109 5.13 -16.73 -5.25
C LEU A 109 4.39 -16.61 -6.57
N CYS A 110 4.83 -15.75 -7.51
CA CYS A 110 4.14 -15.52 -8.77
C CYS A 110 4.36 -16.66 -9.78
N SER A 111 3.40 -16.87 -10.66
CA SER A 111 3.44 -17.95 -11.68
C SER A 111 4.69 -17.89 -12.55
N SER A 112 5.17 -16.70 -12.93
CA SER A 112 6.40 -16.53 -13.71
C SER A 112 7.67 -16.87 -12.93
N GLY A 113 7.67 -16.71 -11.60
CA GLY A 113 8.75 -17.10 -10.71
C GLY A 113 8.77 -18.61 -10.45
N MET A 114 7.58 -19.18 -10.19
CA MET A 114 7.37 -20.61 -9.91
C MET A 114 7.83 -21.55 -11.04
N HIS A 115 7.77 -21.10 -12.29
CA HIS A 115 8.28 -21.85 -13.43
C HIS A 115 9.76 -22.29 -13.27
N TRP A 116 10.59 -21.49 -12.60
CA TRP A 116 11.98 -21.84 -12.31
C TRP A 116 12.10 -22.92 -11.23
N THR A 117 11.21 -22.89 -10.23
CA THR A 117 11.09 -23.91 -9.18
C THR A 117 10.64 -25.24 -9.77
N VAL A 118 9.59 -25.24 -10.60
CA VAL A 118 9.07 -26.45 -11.27
C VAL A 118 10.11 -27.09 -12.18
N ARG A 119 10.99 -26.30 -12.82
CA ARG A 119 12.10 -26.80 -13.63
C ARG A 119 13.34 -27.24 -12.85
N GLY A 120 13.28 -27.27 -11.54
CA GLY A 120 14.41 -27.64 -10.68
C GLY A 120 15.57 -26.63 -10.69
N LYS A 121 15.33 -25.41 -11.17
CA LYS A 121 16.32 -24.32 -11.20
C LYS A 121 16.37 -23.51 -9.90
N ARG A 122 15.41 -23.71 -9.01
CA ARG A 122 15.31 -23.06 -7.69
C ARG A 122 14.87 -24.10 -6.66
N ASP A 123 15.36 -23.91 -5.43
CA ASP A 123 14.93 -24.71 -4.29
C ASP A 123 13.43 -24.49 -4.00
N PRO A 124 12.61 -25.55 -3.97
CA PRO A 124 11.19 -25.46 -3.59
C PRO A 124 10.97 -24.87 -2.19
N GLN A 125 11.93 -25.05 -1.26
CA GLN A 125 11.84 -24.53 0.09
C GLN A 125 11.68 -23.00 0.12
N LEU A 126 12.25 -22.27 -0.84
CA LEU A 126 12.10 -20.82 -0.95
C LEU A 126 10.64 -20.39 -1.19
N THR A 127 9.85 -21.23 -1.87
CA THR A 127 8.40 -21.00 -2.03
C THR A 127 7.64 -21.26 -0.73
N GLU A 128 7.98 -22.33 -0.01
CA GLU A 128 7.36 -22.64 1.28
C GLU A 128 7.67 -21.54 2.30
N ASP A 129 8.92 -21.09 2.36
CA ASP A 129 9.35 -20.00 3.22
C ASP A 129 8.61 -18.70 2.90
N ALA A 130 8.44 -18.37 1.62
CA ALA A 130 7.68 -17.18 1.19
C ALA A 130 6.19 -17.30 1.55
N LEU A 131 5.60 -18.50 1.49
CA LEU A 131 4.21 -18.72 1.92
C LEU A 131 4.04 -18.61 3.43
N ILE A 132 5.02 -19.05 4.23
CA ILE A 132 5.02 -18.84 5.69
C ILE A 132 5.07 -17.35 6.02
N PHE A 133 5.91 -16.59 5.32
CA PHE A 133 5.97 -15.13 5.48
C PHE A 133 4.62 -14.46 5.16
N VAL A 134 3.98 -14.82 4.03
CA VAL A 134 2.65 -14.35 3.66
C VAL A 134 1.61 -14.69 4.73
N ALA A 135 1.63 -15.91 5.24
CA ALA A 135 0.73 -16.33 6.32
C ALA A 135 0.92 -15.49 7.59
N GLY A 136 2.16 -15.14 7.93
CA GLY A 136 2.48 -14.23 9.03
C GLY A 136 1.88 -12.83 8.83
N LEU A 137 2.01 -12.27 7.63
CA LEU A 137 1.43 -10.96 7.28
C LEU A 137 -0.10 -10.97 7.36
N LEU A 138 -0.76 -12.02 6.83
CA LEU A 138 -2.22 -12.17 6.88
C LEU A 138 -2.74 -12.48 8.29
N GLY A 139 -1.88 -13.03 9.16
CA GLY A 139 -2.17 -13.33 10.55
C GLY A 139 -1.90 -12.20 11.53
N ALA A 140 -1.50 -11.01 11.07
CA ALA A 140 -1.23 -9.86 11.93
C ALA A 140 -2.45 -9.50 12.80
N ASP A 141 -2.18 -9.04 14.04
CA ASP A 141 -3.23 -8.58 14.96
C ASP A 141 -3.66 -7.15 14.61
N ALA A 142 -4.23 -7.01 13.42
CA ALA A 142 -4.86 -5.78 12.95
C ALA A 142 -6.31 -6.06 12.53
N PRO A 143 -7.27 -5.15 12.80
CA PRO A 143 -8.65 -5.33 12.41
C PRO A 143 -8.82 -5.41 10.88
N HIS A 144 -7.98 -4.70 10.13
CA HIS A 144 -8.06 -4.61 8.68
C HIS A 144 -6.72 -4.95 8.05
N ILE A 145 -6.70 -5.90 7.10
CA ILE A 145 -5.47 -6.29 6.38
C ILE A 145 -5.76 -6.36 4.88
N ALA A 146 -4.84 -5.84 4.08
CA ALA A 146 -4.77 -6.06 2.64
C ALA A 146 -3.40 -6.60 2.27
N LEU A 147 -3.33 -7.66 1.47
CA LEU A 147 -2.10 -8.18 0.92
C LEU A 147 -2.19 -8.20 -0.61
N GLU A 148 -1.18 -7.64 -1.26
CA GLU A 148 -1.06 -7.58 -2.72
C GLU A 148 -0.01 -8.57 -3.20
N ASN A 149 -0.34 -9.35 -4.24
CA ASN A 149 0.64 -10.12 -4.98
C ASN A 149 0.10 -10.48 -6.39
N PRO A 150 0.94 -10.79 -7.38
CA PRO A 150 0.47 -11.34 -8.64
C PRO A 150 -0.18 -12.73 -8.48
N VAL A 151 -0.84 -13.20 -9.54
CA VAL A 151 -1.34 -14.58 -9.60
C VAL A 151 -0.20 -15.58 -9.39
N GLY A 152 -0.41 -16.53 -8.47
CA GLY A 152 0.60 -17.53 -8.16
C GLY A 152 0.25 -18.45 -6.98
N ALA A 153 1.27 -18.85 -6.24
CA ALA A 153 1.18 -19.86 -5.18
C ALA A 153 0.20 -19.50 -4.05
N ILE A 154 0.07 -18.23 -3.70
CA ILE A 154 -0.86 -17.80 -2.64
C ILE A 154 -2.28 -18.23 -2.96
N SER A 155 -2.71 -18.07 -4.23
CA SER A 155 -4.07 -18.41 -4.67
C SER A 155 -4.40 -19.90 -4.53
N THR A 156 -3.41 -20.77 -4.66
CA THR A 156 -3.57 -22.24 -4.65
C THR A 156 -3.21 -22.88 -3.31
N ARG A 157 -2.34 -22.24 -2.53
CA ARG A 157 -1.76 -22.82 -1.30
C ARG A 157 -2.33 -22.21 -0.01
N ILE A 158 -2.80 -20.98 -0.04
CA ILE A 158 -3.40 -20.31 1.12
C ILE A 158 -4.91 -20.15 0.89
N ARG A 159 -5.31 -19.24 0.00
CA ARG A 159 -6.71 -19.08 -0.42
C ARG A 159 -6.81 -18.26 -1.70
N ARG A 160 -7.96 -18.30 -2.36
CA ARG A 160 -8.25 -17.42 -3.52
C ARG A 160 -8.22 -15.95 -3.09
N PRO A 161 -7.81 -15.02 -3.98
CA PRO A 161 -7.89 -13.60 -3.71
C PRO A 161 -9.36 -13.15 -3.61
N ASP A 162 -9.62 -12.10 -2.85
CA ASP A 162 -10.96 -11.51 -2.70
C ASP A 162 -11.31 -10.65 -3.92
N CYS A 163 -10.33 -10.01 -4.54
CA CYS A 163 -10.51 -9.31 -5.81
C CYS A 163 -9.22 -9.27 -6.63
N VAL A 164 -9.39 -8.99 -7.93
CA VAL A 164 -8.31 -8.81 -8.89
C VAL A 164 -8.47 -7.44 -9.53
N ILE A 165 -7.39 -6.68 -9.57
CA ILE A 165 -7.38 -5.32 -10.09
C ILE A 165 -6.31 -5.17 -11.18
N HIS A 166 -6.45 -4.11 -11.98
CA HIS A 166 -5.49 -3.71 -13.01
C HIS A 166 -5.25 -2.19 -12.96
N PRO A 167 -4.04 -1.70 -13.30
CA PRO A 167 -3.73 -0.27 -13.28
C PRO A 167 -4.66 0.57 -14.15
N TRP A 168 -5.14 0.05 -15.29
CA TRP A 168 -6.08 0.77 -16.17
C TRP A 168 -7.44 1.06 -15.53
N GLN A 169 -7.79 0.38 -14.46
CA GLN A 169 -9.00 0.67 -13.66
C GLN A 169 -8.82 1.90 -12.75
N PHE A 170 -7.58 2.38 -12.61
CA PHE A 170 -7.17 3.45 -11.70
C PHE A 170 -6.38 4.55 -12.41
N GLY A 171 -6.61 4.75 -13.72
CA GLY A 171 -6.07 5.85 -14.49
C GLY A 171 -4.65 5.66 -15.05
N HIS A 172 -4.13 4.43 -15.04
CA HIS A 172 -2.82 4.12 -15.62
C HIS A 172 -2.98 3.25 -16.87
N PRO A 173 -2.45 3.65 -18.05
CA PRO A 173 -2.64 2.93 -19.32
C PRO A 173 -1.78 1.66 -19.39
N GLU A 174 -1.81 0.85 -18.33
CA GLU A 174 -1.01 -0.33 -18.18
C GLU A 174 -1.84 -1.55 -17.74
N SER A 175 -1.36 -2.75 -18.09
CA SER A 175 -1.92 -4.02 -17.64
C SER A 175 -0.96 -4.73 -16.71
N LYS A 176 -1.40 -4.97 -15.49
CA LYS A 176 -0.72 -5.79 -14.49
C LYS A 176 -1.80 -6.45 -13.65
N THR A 177 -1.98 -7.77 -13.83
CA THR A 177 -2.93 -8.52 -13.00
C THR A 177 -2.43 -8.57 -11.57
N THR A 178 -3.16 -7.93 -10.69
CA THR A 178 -2.81 -7.76 -9.28
C THR A 178 -3.93 -8.35 -8.43
N CYS A 179 -3.60 -9.31 -7.59
CA CYS A 179 -4.54 -9.97 -6.67
C CYS A 179 -4.46 -9.31 -5.30
N LEU A 180 -5.62 -9.15 -4.66
CA LEU A 180 -5.73 -8.65 -3.30
C LEU A 180 -6.39 -9.71 -2.39
N TRP A 181 -5.75 -9.99 -1.26
CA TRP A 181 -6.27 -10.80 -0.16
C TRP A 181 -6.60 -9.87 0.99
N LEU A 182 -7.88 -9.85 1.38
CA LEU A 182 -8.43 -8.86 2.31
C LEU A 182 -8.92 -9.53 3.61
N LYS A 183 -8.72 -8.86 4.73
CA LYS A 183 -9.34 -9.16 6.03
C LYS A 183 -10.13 -7.93 6.45
N ASN A 184 -11.46 -8.09 6.56
CA ASN A 184 -12.38 -7.02 6.97
C ASN A 184 -12.22 -5.70 6.19
N LEU A 185 -11.92 -5.79 4.90
CA LEU A 185 -11.87 -4.65 3.98
C LEU A 185 -12.76 -4.95 2.77
N PRO A 186 -13.42 -3.94 2.18
CA PRO A 186 -14.16 -4.12 0.94
C PRO A 186 -13.20 -4.34 -0.24
N ALA A 187 -13.68 -5.02 -1.28
CA ALA A 187 -12.98 -5.06 -2.57
C ALA A 187 -12.71 -3.65 -3.09
N LEU A 188 -11.52 -3.43 -3.64
CA LEU A 188 -11.12 -2.13 -4.14
C LEU A 188 -11.89 -1.80 -5.42
N ALA A 189 -12.72 -0.76 -5.37
CA ALA A 189 -13.52 -0.32 -6.52
C ALA A 189 -12.67 0.55 -7.48
N PRO A 190 -12.83 0.36 -8.80
CA PRO A 190 -12.19 1.21 -9.80
C PRO A 190 -12.54 2.69 -9.62
N THR A 191 -11.56 3.58 -9.83
CA THR A 191 -11.75 5.03 -9.69
C THR A 191 -11.65 5.79 -11.00
N ASN A 192 -10.91 5.24 -11.99
CA ASN A 192 -10.73 5.87 -13.31
C ASN A 192 -10.45 4.79 -14.35
N ILE A 193 -11.51 4.30 -14.99
CA ILE A 193 -11.44 3.20 -15.96
C ILE A 193 -11.04 3.75 -17.33
N LEU A 194 -9.83 3.41 -17.78
CA LEU A 194 -9.34 3.76 -19.09
C LEU A 194 -9.84 2.77 -20.15
N GLN A 195 -10.12 3.28 -21.35
CA GLN A 195 -10.43 2.45 -22.51
C GLN A 195 -9.15 1.82 -23.05
N LYS A 196 -9.26 0.56 -23.48
CA LYS A 196 -8.14 -0.13 -24.10
C LYS A 196 -7.73 0.59 -25.40
N PRO A 197 -6.42 0.83 -25.64
CA PRO A 197 -5.98 1.50 -26.86
C PRO A 197 -6.41 0.76 -28.13
N ALA A 198 -6.62 1.50 -29.24
CA ALA A 198 -7.00 0.94 -30.53
C ALA A 198 -5.99 -0.10 -31.06
N SER A 199 -4.71 -0.03 -30.65
CA SER A 199 -3.68 -1.03 -30.92
C SER A 199 -3.98 -2.42 -30.32
N GLY A 200 -4.94 -2.51 -29.39
CA GLY A 200 -5.22 -3.73 -28.64
C GLY A 200 -4.23 -4.05 -27.53
N TYR A 201 -3.24 -3.20 -27.29
CA TYR A 201 -2.19 -3.41 -26.26
C TYR A 201 -2.06 -2.18 -25.35
N TRP A 202 -1.91 -2.44 -24.06
CA TRP A 202 -1.56 -1.40 -23.09
C TRP A 202 -0.10 -0.97 -23.24
N GLU A 203 0.27 0.21 -22.73
CA GLU A 203 1.59 0.80 -22.91
C GLU A 203 2.74 -0.10 -22.45
N ASN A 204 2.54 -0.87 -21.40
CA ASN A 204 3.52 -1.82 -20.85
C ASN A 204 3.52 -3.19 -21.55
N GLN A 205 2.68 -3.42 -22.56
CA GLN A 205 2.59 -4.69 -23.26
C GLN A 205 3.36 -4.66 -24.58
N CYS A 206 4.04 -5.76 -24.90
CA CYS A 206 4.59 -6.01 -26.23
C CYS A 206 3.53 -6.53 -27.20
N ALA A 207 3.78 -6.46 -28.51
CA ALA A 207 2.86 -6.93 -29.56
C ALA A 207 2.49 -8.41 -29.45
N ASN A 208 3.29 -9.24 -28.78
CA ASN A 208 2.97 -10.64 -28.45
C ASN A 208 2.13 -10.80 -27.17
N GLY A 209 1.62 -9.72 -26.58
CA GLY A 209 0.82 -9.72 -25.36
C GLY A 209 1.60 -9.88 -24.06
N SER A 210 2.94 -10.04 -24.11
CA SER A 210 3.75 -10.10 -22.89
C SER A 210 3.80 -8.75 -22.18
N GLN A 211 3.70 -8.76 -20.85
CA GLN A 211 3.62 -7.55 -20.02
C GLN A 211 5.01 -6.96 -19.70
N ASN A 212 5.94 -6.89 -20.65
CA ASN A 212 7.30 -6.52 -20.28
C ASN A 212 8.06 -5.80 -21.36
N LYS A 213 7.70 -4.55 -21.61
CA LYS A 213 8.54 -3.64 -22.42
C LYS A 213 9.84 -3.22 -21.73
N LEU A 214 9.93 -3.33 -20.39
CA LEU A 214 11.15 -2.96 -19.69
C LEU A 214 12.29 -3.92 -20.04
N PRO A 215 13.40 -3.42 -20.62
CA PRO A 215 14.56 -4.25 -20.92
C PRO A 215 15.19 -4.84 -19.65
N PRO A 216 15.92 -5.96 -19.76
CA PRO A 216 16.69 -6.47 -18.64
C PRO A 216 17.69 -5.41 -18.15
N SER A 217 17.63 -5.09 -16.84
CA SER A 217 18.55 -4.18 -16.19
C SER A 217 18.60 -4.48 -14.68
N PRO A 218 19.67 -4.12 -13.98
CA PRO A 218 19.75 -4.32 -12.52
C PRO A 218 18.62 -3.64 -11.74
N GLY A 219 18.14 -2.48 -12.21
CA GLY A 219 17.05 -1.73 -11.56
C GLY A 219 15.62 -2.12 -12.02
N ARG A 220 15.46 -3.06 -12.96
CA ARG A 220 14.15 -3.43 -13.51
C ARG A 220 13.17 -3.92 -12.46
N TRP A 221 13.62 -4.70 -11.49
CA TRP A 221 12.80 -5.21 -10.41
C TRP A 221 12.21 -4.06 -9.59
N LYS A 222 13.00 -3.03 -9.32
CA LYS A 222 12.60 -1.83 -8.58
C LYS A 222 11.50 -1.05 -9.29
N LEU A 223 11.59 -0.88 -10.61
CA LEU A 223 10.55 -0.23 -11.41
C LEU A 223 9.24 -1.03 -11.42
N ARG A 224 9.34 -2.36 -11.43
CA ARG A 224 8.18 -3.25 -11.47
C ARG A 224 7.46 -3.41 -10.12
N SER A 225 8.13 -3.16 -9.01
CA SER A 225 7.58 -3.32 -7.66
C SER A 225 6.86 -2.07 -7.16
N LYS A 226 7.01 -0.90 -7.80
CA LYS A 226 6.29 0.31 -7.40
C LYS A 226 4.79 0.14 -7.55
N THR A 227 4.06 0.59 -6.51
CA THR A 227 2.60 0.68 -6.58
C THR A 227 2.20 1.89 -7.43
N TYR A 228 1.21 1.70 -8.30
CA TYR A 228 0.65 2.77 -9.12
C TYR A 228 -0.08 3.79 -8.26
N GLN A 229 0.14 5.07 -8.52
CA GLN A 229 -0.40 6.17 -7.71
C GLN A 229 -1.93 6.13 -7.58
N GLY A 230 -2.65 5.85 -8.68
CA GLY A 230 -4.11 5.76 -8.63
C GLY A 230 -4.61 4.59 -7.78
N ILE A 231 -3.86 3.46 -7.73
CA ILE A 231 -4.16 2.33 -6.85
C ILE A 231 -3.91 2.74 -5.38
N ALA A 232 -2.77 3.38 -5.10
CA ALA A 232 -2.43 3.86 -3.75
C ALA A 232 -3.49 4.85 -3.22
N GLN A 233 -3.92 5.79 -4.04
CA GLN A 233 -4.98 6.76 -3.70
C GLN A 233 -6.33 6.08 -3.46
N ALA A 234 -6.70 5.10 -4.30
CA ALA A 234 -7.93 4.33 -4.12
C ALA A 234 -7.92 3.52 -2.82
N MET A 235 -6.80 2.86 -2.50
CA MET A 235 -6.61 2.14 -1.23
C MET A 235 -6.78 3.11 -0.04
N ALA A 236 -6.10 4.25 -0.08
CA ALA A 236 -6.19 5.23 0.99
C ALA A 236 -7.61 5.75 1.17
N ALA A 237 -8.27 6.21 0.10
CA ALA A 237 -9.59 6.81 0.20
C ALA A 237 -10.67 5.81 0.63
N GLN A 238 -10.71 4.62 -0.01
CA GLN A 238 -11.80 3.66 0.23
C GLN A 238 -11.64 2.91 1.55
N TRP A 239 -10.42 2.48 1.88
CA TRP A 239 -10.21 1.68 3.07
C TRP A 239 -10.14 2.51 4.34
N SER A 240 -9.67 3.78 4.29
CA SER A 240 -9.75 4.66 5.45
C SER A 240 -11.20 5.02 5.78
N ALA A 241 -12.01 5.38 4.78
CA ALA A 241 -13.42 5.67 4.96
C ALA A 241 -14.17 4.48 5.57
N PHE A 242 -13.90 3.26 5.08
CA PHE A 242 -14.49 2.03 5.62
C PHE A 242 -14.06 1.77 7.07
N ALA A 243 -12.77 1.82 7.37
CA ALA A 243 -12.24 1.55 8.71
C ALA A 243 -12.73 2.56 9.75
N LEU A 244 -12.84 3.84 9.37
CA LEU A 244 -13.41 4.87 10.23
C LEU A 244 -14.90 4.63 10.52
N SER A 245 -15.69 4.27 9.52
CA SER A 245 -17.10 3.95 9.70
C SER A 245 -17.31 2.71 10.59
N ALA A 246 -16.48 1.68 10.42
CA ALA A 246 -16.51 0.49 11.28
C ALA A 246 -16.15 0.82 12.74
N ARG A 247 -15.19 1.71 12.97
CA ARG A 247 -14.79 2.18 14.30
C ARG A 247 -15.94 2.92 15.01
N THR A 248 -16.61 3.85 14.32
CA THR A 248 -17.75 4.59 14.89
C THR A 248 -18.93 3.67 15.24
N ASN A 249 -19.23 2.68 14.38
CA ASN A 249 -20.27 1.72 14.62
C ASN A 249 -19.98 0.82 15.85
N SER A 250 -18.72 0.38 16.02
CA SER A 250 -18.33 -0.43 17.16
C SER A 250 -18.36 0.36 18.49
N GLN A 251 -17.98 1.63 18.46
CA GLN A 251 -18.05 2.51 19.63
C GLN A 251 -19.50 2.79 20.03
N GLY A 252 -20.38 3.05 19.04
CA GLY A 252 -21.81 3.23 19.27
C GLY A 252 -22.47 1.99 19.87
N ALA A 253 -22.14 0.80 19.37
CA ALA A 253 -22.64 -0.47 19.91
C ALA A 253 -22.15 -0.71 21.35
N SER A 254 -20.88 -0.43 21.65
CA SER A 254 -20.33 -0.55 23.00
C SER A 254 -20.95 0.44 23.98
N ALA A 255 -21.21 1.68 23.55
CA ALA A 255 -21.90 2.68 24.37
C ALA A 255 -23.35 2.27 24.69
N ALA A 256 -24.07 1.74 23.69
CA ALA A 256 -25.44 1.25 23.87
C ALA A 256 -25.49 0.04 24.82
N MET A 257 -24.52 -0.90 24.72
CA MET A 257 -24.40 -2.03 25.64
C MET A 257 -24.12 -1.59 27.08
N ASN A 258 -23.20 -0.62 27.27
CA ASN A 258 -22.87 -0.08 28.58
C ASN A 258 -24.07 0.65 29.21
N LEU A 259 -24.81 1.42 28.41
CA LEU A 259 -26.06 2.07 28.89
C LEU A 259 -27.12 1.05 29.28
N GLY A 260 -27.29 -0.01 28.48
CA GLY A 260 -28.19 -1.13 28.79
C GLY A 260 -27.79 -1.89 30.07
N ALA A 261 -26.48 -2.14 30.25
CA ALA A 261 -25.93 -2.78 31.42
C ALA A 261 -26.10 -1.92 32.71
N GLN A 262 -25.92 -0.62 32.63
CA GLN A 262 -26.18 0.31 33.74
C GLN A 262 -27.66 0.39 34.11
N LEU A 263 -28.57 0.36 33.13
CA LEU A 263 -30.00 0.30 33.38
C LEU A 263 -30.41 -1.02 34.05
N THR A 264 -29.78 -2.15 33.69
CA THR A 264 -30.04 -3.47 34.27
C THR A 264 -29.47 -3.61 35.68
N LEU A 265 -28.29 -3.02 35.97
CA LEU A 265 -27.70 -3.03 37.33
C LEU A 265 -28.53 -2.23 38.36
N ASN A 266 -29.28 -1.23 37.92
CA ASN A 266 -30.17 -0.48 38.79
C ASN A 266 -31.48 -1.21 39.14
N ILE A 267 -31.73 -2.40 38.57
CA ILE A 267 -32.97 -3.15 38.72
C ILE A 267 -32.74 -4.50 39.45
N MET A 268 -31.49 -4.97 39.66
CA MET A 268 -31.19 -6.27 40.25
C MET A 268 -30.56 -6.17 41.65
N PRO A 269 -31.04 -6.98 42.66
CA PRO A 269 -30.38 -7.09 43.96
C PRO A 269 -29.08 -7.91 43.84
N SER A 270 -28.11 -7.55 44.68
CA SER A 270 -26.73 -8.07 44.73
C SER A 270 -26.65 -9.60 44.94
N VAL A 271 -25.94 -10.31 44.06
CA VAL A 271 -25.52 -11.71 44.23
C VAL A 271 -23.97 -11.74 44.38
N PRO A 272 -23.42 -12.54 45.36
CA PRO A 272 -22.01 -12.53 45.66
C PRO A 272 -21.14 -13.22 44.61
N ALA A 273 -19.92 -12.68 44.41
CA ALA A 273 -18.93 -13.12 43.45
C ALA A 273 -18.21 -14.42 43.88
N SER A 274 -18.34 -15.50 43.13
CA SER A 274 -17.32 -16.57 43.09
C SER A 274 -17.28 -17.27 41.75
N ALA A 275 -16.05 -17.48 41.25
CA ALA A 275 -15.62 -18.25 40.11
C ALA A 275 -15.40 -17.49 38.76
N ARG A 276 -14.21 -16.97 38.59
CA ARG A 276 -13.63 -16.70 37.26
C ARG A 276 -12.61 -17.77 36.91
N ILE A 277 -12.91 -18.57 35.88
CA ILE A 277 -11.94 -19.42 35.19
C ILE A 277 -11.48 -18.69 33.96
N MET A 278 -10.19 -18.41 33.87
CA MET A 278 -9.55 -17.82 32.70
C MET A 278 -9.04 -18.92 31.76
N PRO A 279 -9.28 -18.89 30.46
CA PRO A 279 -8.60 -19.77 29.53
C PRO A 279 -7.18 -19.22 29.20
N LYS A 280 -6.16 -20.07 29.33
CA LYS A 280 -4.79 -19.80 28.89
C LYS A 280 -4.67 -20.04 27.39
N THR A 281 -4.48 -18.99 26.60
CA THR A 281 -4.05 -19.10 25.21
C THR A 281 -2.53 -19.04 25.17
N SER A 282 -1.91 -20.15 24.77
CA SER A 282 -0.47 -20.25 24.50
C SER A 282 -0.20 -19.78 23.07
N ALA A 283 0.42 -18.62 22.90
CA ALA A 283 0.95 -18.15 21.63
C ALA A 283 2.28 -18.84 21.32
N LEU A 284 2.34 -19.60 20.23
CA LEU A 284 3.60 -20.11 19.68
C LEU A 284 4.38 -18.94 19.07
N ARG A 285 5.47 -18.52 19.70
CA ARG A 285 6.44 -17.57 19.10
C ARG A 285 7.26 -18.28 18.04
N LEU A 286 7.05 -17.96 16.78
CA LEU A 286 7.94 -18.30 15.68
C LEU A 286 9.01 -17.21 15.54
N SER A 287 10.21 -17.46 16.10
CA SER A 287 11.37 -16.58 15.93
C SER A 287 12.15 -17.00 14.69
N LYS A 288 11.79 -16.49 13.52
CA LYS A 288 12.59 -16.63 12.29
C LYS A 288 12.76 -15.25 11.65
N LYS A 289 14.00 -14.86 11.43
CA LYS A 289 14.36 -13.60 10.79
C LYS A 289 14.39 -13.78 9.27
N TRP A 290 13.74 -12.89 8.52
CA TRP A 290 13.72 -12.87 7.07
C TRP A 290 14.56 -11.71 6.54
N VAL A 291 15.41 -11.98 5.56
CA VAL A 291 16.26 -10.96 4.92
C VAL A 291 16.00 -10.99 3.41
N ASN A 292 15.80 -9.80 2.83
CA ASN A 292 15.70 -9.67 1.39
C ASN A 292 17.12 -9.56 0.81
N CYS A 293 17.52 -10.53 0.02
CA CYS A 293 18.82 -10.52 -0.65
C CYS A 293 18.66 -9.96 -2.06
N GLY A 294 18.67 -8.62 -2.20
CA GLY A 294 18.87 -7.92 -3.46
C GLY A 294 18.16 -8.51 -4.68
N GLU A 295 18.88 -8.81 -5.72
CA GLU A 295 18.35 -9.24 -7.03
C GLU A 295 17.61 -10.59 -7.05
N TYR A 296 17.66 -11.40 -5.98
CA TYR A 296 17.19 -12.79 -5.98
C TYR A 296 16.09 -13.13 -4.97
N GLY A 297 15.60 -12.19 -4.17
CA GLY A 297 14.46 -12.41 -3.26
C GLY A 297 14.85 -12.66 -1.80
N VAL A 298 13.90 -13.16 -1.01
CA VAL A 298 14.03 -13.37 0.44
C VAL A 298 14.87 -14.61 0.76
N GLN A 299 15.88 -14.48 1.60
CA GLN A 299 16.61 -15.59 2.20
C GLN A 299 16.35 -15.68 3.70
N LYS A 300 16.28 -16.91 4.20
CA LYS A 300 16.16 -17.22 5.61
C LYS A 300 17.56 -17.20 6.25
N ILE A 301 17.71 -16.44 7.32
CA ILE A 301 18.89 -16.54 8.19
C ILE A 301 18.48 -17.30 9.45
N ASP A 302 19.04 -18.49 9.64
CA ASP A 302 18.96 -19.14 10.94
C ASP A 302 19.95 -18.44 11.88
N VAL A 303 19.43 -17.73 12.85
CA VAL A 303 20.25 -17.17 13.93
C VAL A 303 20.54 -18.32 14.88
N ASP A 304 21.75 -18.88 14.79
CA ASP A 304 22.25 -19.88 15.72
C ASP A 304 22.11 -19.37 17.17
N SER A 305 21.32 -20.09 17.93
CA SER A 305 21.21 -19.93 19.40
C SER A 305 22.44 -20.54 20.10
N LYS A 306 23.63 -20.03 19.80
CA LYS A 306 24.85 -20.34 20.52
C LYS A 306 25.56 -19.05 20.89
N ALA A 307 25.18 -18.50 22.02
CA ALA A 307 26.05 -17.75 22.94
C ALA A 307 25.25 -17.34 24.17
N VAL A 308 25.09 -18.22 25.13
CA VAL A 308 25.17 -17.87 26.55
C VAL A 308 25.62 -19.15 27.27
N SER A 309 26.84 -19.19 27.61
CA SER A 309 27.41 -19.93 28.76
C SER A 309 28.39 -18.98 29.41
#